data_a6bfa8ced1f76d38a331899cb884190f
#
_entry.id   a6bfa8ced1f76d38a331899cb884190f
#
_cell.length_a   1.000
_cell.length_b   1.000
_cell.length_c   1.000
_cell.angle_alpha   90.00
_cell.angle_beta   90.00
_cell.angle_gamma   90.00
#
_symmetry.space_group_name_H-M   'P 1'
#
loop_
_entity.id
_entity.type
_entity.pdbx_description
1 polymer ?
#
loop_
_entity_poly.entity_id
_entity_poly.type
_entity_poly.pdbx_seq_one_letter_code
_entity_poly.pdbx_strand_id
1 'polypeptide(L)'
;MADRVVPFRPRPTSEPVPTADALEDRVHWLAKDSKNLRFDIPHFQERLRMRKLTMRQVLDTLRHGNVISGPVKDEWGDWRVKLKRKVAGRRVQVVVAVKERHLVVVTVI
;
A
#
# COMPACT_ATOMS: atom_id res chain seq x y z
N MET A 1 -32.16 2.12 21.69
CA MET A 1 -31.75 1.55 21.78
C MET A 1 -31.55 1.21 21.60
N ALA A 2 -31.36 1.58 21.29
CA ALA A 2 -30.83 1.05 21.22
C ALA A 2 -30.67 0.93 20.85
N ASP A 3 -30.53 1.02 20.52
CA ASP A 3 -30.14 0.57 20.41
C ASP A 3 -29.84 0.46 20.11
N ARG A 4 -29.77 0.59 19.95
CA ARG A 4 -29.29 0.15 19.87
C ARG A 4 -28.80 -0.18 19.54
N VAL A 5 -28.77 -0.08 19.35
CA VAL A 5 -28.09 -0.60 19.17
C VAL A 5 -27.60 -0.76 18.77
N VAL A 6 -27.61 -0.66 18.63
CA VAL A 6 -26.84 -0.97 18.37
C VAL A 6 -26.37 -1.21 17.96
N PRO A 7 -26.33 -1.13 17.84
CA PRO A 7 -25.61 -1.43 17.52
C PRO A 7 -25.21 -1.57 17.08
N PHE A 8 -25.00 -1.52 16.67
CA PHE A 8 -24.43 -1.72 16.36
C PHE A 8 -23.79 -1.57 15.90
N ARG A 9 -23.50 -1.33 15.84
CA ARG A 9 -22.74 -1.09 15.45
C ARG A 9 -21.98 -1.04 15.15
N PRO A 10 -21.65 -1.05 14.98
CA PRO A 10 -20.74 -0.86 14.55
C PRO A 10 -20.08 -0.79 14.51
N ARG A 11 -19.68 -0.91 14.69
CA ARG A 11 -18.83 -0.64 14.64
C ARG A 11 -17.79 -0.38 13.90
N PRO A 12 -17.13 -0.74 13.68
CA PRO A 12 -16.05 -0.56 12.76
C PRO A 12 -16.30 0.57 11.85
N THR A 13 -17.46 0.80 11.63
CA THR A 13 -17.85 1.92 10.81
C THR A 13 -17.53 3.24 11.47
N SER A 14 -17.18 3.19 12.73
CA SER A 14 -16.78 4.40 13.43
C SER A 14 -15.32 4.76 13.17
N GLU A 15 -14.56 3.86 12.55
CA GLU A 15 -13.18 4.14 12.20
C GLU A 15 -13.12 5.04 10.98
N PRO A 16 -12.44 6.17 11.05
CA PRO A 16 -12.35 7.04 9.88
C PRO A 16 -11.49 6.41 8.79
N VAL A 17 -11.84 6.69 7.55
CA VAL A 17 -11.03 6.29 6.41
C VAL A 17 -9.75 7.12 6.44
N PRO A 18 -8.58 6.50 6.40
CA PRO A 18 -7.34 7.29 6.37
C PRO A 18 -7.23 8.04 5.05
N THR A 19 -6.57 9.18 5.10
CA THR A 19 -6.36 9.97 3.89
C THR A 19 -5.22 9.38 3.07
N ALA A 20 -5.23 9.68 1.77
CA ALA A 20 -4.14 9.27 0.91
C ALA A 20 -2.80 9.82 1.40
N ASP A 21 -2.79 11.08 1.85
CA ASP A 21 -1.56 11.69 2.35
C ASP A 21 -1.04 10.99 3.59
N ALA A 22 -1.92 10.64 4.52
CA ALA A 22 -1.50 9.94 5.73
C ALA A 22 -0.93 8.57 5.41
N LEU A 23 -1.53 7.86 4.46
CA LEU A 23 -1.02 6.55 4.05
C LEU A 23 0.27 6.67 3.28
N GLU A 24 0.41 7.71 2.46
CA GLU A 24 1.66 7.96 1.76
C GLU A 24 2.81 8.17 2.76
N ASP A 25 2.57 8.97 3.78
CA ASP A 25 3.58 9.21 4.81
C ASP A 25 3.93 7.91 5.54
N ARG A 26 2.94 7.10 5.84
CA ARG A 26 3.19 5.81 6.50
C ARG A 26 3.99 4.87 5.60
N VAL A 27 3.66 4.82 4.32
CA VAL A 27 4.39 3.98 3.36
C VAL A 27 5.85 4.42 3.31
N HIS A 28 6.09 5.73 3.20
CA HIS A 28 7.45 6.26 3.16
C HIS A 28 8.21 5.88 4.42
N TRP A 29 7.58 6.05 5.57
CA TRP A 29 8.24 5.77 6.85
C TRP A 29 8.56 4.30 7.00
N LEU A 30 7.61 3.42 6.71
CA LEU A 30 7.83 1.98 6.84
C LEU A 30 8.85 1.48 5.83
N ALA A 31 8.87 2.05 4.63
CA ALA A 31 9.77 1.60 3.57
C ALA A 31 11.22 1.99 3.81
N LYS A 32 11.50 2.85 4.78
CA LYS A 32 12.88 3.18 5.12
C LYS A 32 13.67 1.97 5.59
N ASP A 33 12.99 1.03 6.24
CA ASP A 33 13.62 -0.19 6.72
C ASP A 33 13.03 -1.37 5.96
N SER A 34 13.87 -2.05 5.19
CA SER A 34 13.40 -3.16 4.36
C SER A 34 12.82 -4.31 5.18
N LYS A 35 13.12 -4.38 6.47
CA LYS A 35 12.51 -5.39 7.35
C LYS A 35 11.00 -5.22 7.44
N ASN A 36 10.50 -4.05 7.17
CA ASN A 36 9.07 -3.77 7.21
C ASN A 36 8.34 -4.15 5.92
N LEU A 37 9.05 -4.70 4.95
CA LEU A 37 8.46 -4.99 3.65
C LEU A 37 8.23 -6.48 3.49
N ARG A 38 7.06 -6.84 2.96
CA ARG A 38 6.71 -8.21 2.59
C ARG A 38 6.30 -8.19 1.13
N PHE A 39 6.69 -9.21 0.41
CA PHE A 39 6.43 -9.29 -1.03
C PHE A 39 5.62 -10.55 -1.32
N ASP A 40 4.72 -10.45 -2.29
CA ASP A 40 3.95 -11.60 -2.76
C ASP A 40 4.79 -12.35 -3.79
N ILE A 41 5.69 -13.17 -3.30
CA ILE A 41 6.57 -13.97 -4.14
C ILE A 41 5.93 -15.33 -4.34
N PRO A 42 5.94 -15.89 -5.55
CA PRO A 42 6.68 -15.51 -6.75
C PRO A 42 5.98 -14.53 -7.68
N HIS A 43 4.71 -14.23 -7.41
CA HIS A 43 3.92 -13.35 -8.27
C HIS A 43 4.63 -12.02 -8.50
N PHE A 44 5.13 -11.42 -7.41
CA PHE A 44 5.79 -10.13 -7.49
C PHE A 44 7.05 -10.18 -8.36
N GLN A 45 7.86 -11.25 -8.21
CA GLN A 45 9.08 -11.39 -8.97
C GLN A 45 8.79 -11.53 -10.45
N GLU A 46 7.74 -12.28 -10.78
CA GLU A 46 7.36 -12.45 -12.17
C GLU A 46 6.94 -11.11 -12.77
N ARG A 47 6.18 -10.33 -12.06
CA ARG A 47 5.76 -9.02 -12.53
C ARG A 47 6.94 -8.07 -12.74
N LEU A 48 7.93 -8.12 -11.83
CA LEU A 48 9.14 -7.32 -12.00
C LEU A 48 9.82 -7.65 -13.33
N ARG A 49 9.98 -8.96 -13.59
CA ARG A 49 10.63 -9.40 -14.82
C ARG A 49 9.84 -8.98 -16.04
N MET A 50 8.52 -9.14 -16.01
CA MET A 50 7.67 -8.77 -17.14
C MET A 50 7.71 -7.28 -17.42
N ARG A 51 7.81 -6.46 -16.40
CA ARG A 51 7.87 -5.01 -16.54
C ARG A 51 9.30 -4.50 -16.70
N LYS A 52 10.28 -5.38 -16.61
CA LYS A 52 11.70 -5.03 -16.71
C LYS A 52 12.08 -3.98 -15.66
N LEU A 53 11.62 -4.20 -14.44
CA LEU A 53 11.90 -3.32 -13.30
C LEU A 53 12.85 -4.02 -12.34
N THR A 54 13.59 -3.23 -11.58
CA THR A 54 14.49 -3.74 -10.55
C THR A 54 13.89 -3.51 -9.17
N MET A 55 14.38 -4.26 -8.20
CA MET A 55 13.95 -4.05 -6.82
C MET A 55 14.29 -2.63 -6.36
N ARG A 56 15.43 -2.08 -6.81
CA ARG A 56 15.81 -0.71 -6.46
C ARG A 56 14.75 0.29 -6.90
N GLN A 57 14.19 0.11 -8.11
CA GLN A 57 13.14 1.01 -8.60
C GLN A 57 11.88 0.90 -7.78
N VAL A 58 11.53 -0.32 -7.34
CA VAL A 58 10.37 -0.53 -6.48
C VAL A 58 10.59 0.12 -5.12
N LEU A 59 11.76 -0.09 -4.52
CA LEU A 59 12.06 0.49 -3.21
C LEU A 59 12.05 2.02 -3.28
N ASP A 60 12.60 2.59 -4.34
CA ASP A 60 12.60 4.04 -4.51
C ASP A 60 11.17 4.57 -4.59
N THR A 61 10.30 3.85 -5.30
CA THR A 61 8.89 4.23 -5.42
C THR A 61 8.19 4.17 -4.05
N LEU A 62 8.46 3.14 -3.25
CA LEU A 62 7.87 3.03 -1.92
C LEU A 62 8.36 4.11 -0.99
N ARG A 63 9.61 4.54 -1.14
CA ARG A 63 10.23 5.52 -0.25
C ARG A 63 9.93 6.95 -0.63
N HIS A 64 9.65 7.21 -1.90
CA HIS A 64 9.54 8.59 -2.40
C HIS A 64 8.37 8.82 -3.35
N GLY A 65 7.62 7.77 -3.71
CA GLY A 65 6.52 7.91 -4.66
C GLY A 65 5.30 8.56 -4.06
N ASN A 66 4.37 8.92 -4.92
CA ASN A 66 3.13 9.58 -4.52
C ASN A 66 1.96 8.64 -4.73
N VAL A 67 1.01 8.69 -3.81
CA VAL A 67 -0.22 7.92 -3.94
C VAL A 67 -1.07 8.54 -5.05
N ILE A 68 -1.42 7.71 -6.03
CA ILE A 68 -2.23 8.16 -7.16
C ILE A 68 -3.59 7.48 -7.18
N SER A 69 -3.81 6.47 -6.34
CA SER A 69 -5.08 5.78 -6.29
C SER A 69 -5.25 5.18 -4.90
N GLY A 70 -6.47 5.22 -4.40
CA GLY A 70 -6.81 4.71 -3.07
C GLY A 70 -6.82 5.82 -2.04
N PRO A 71 -7.03 5.47 -0.77
CA PRO A 71 -7.09 4.11 -0.25
C PRO A 71 -8.38 3.37 -0.61
N VAL A 72 -8.22 2.08 -0.87
CA VAL A 72 -9.33 1.16 -1.07
C VAL A 72 -9.15 0.00 -0.10
N LYS A 73 -10.21 -0.37 0.59
CA LYS A 73 -10.15 -1.47 1.54
C LYS A 73 -10.29 -2.78 0.78
N ASP A 74 -9.37 -3.71 1.02
CA ASP A 74 -9.43 -5.00 0.35
C ASP A 74 -10.28 -6.00 1.14
N GLU A 75 -10.36 -7.23 0.65
CA GLU A 75 -11.23 -8.23 1.25
C GLU A 75 -10.71 -8.72 2.60
N TRP A 76 -9.47 -8.43 2.94
CA TRP A 76 -8.88 -8.78 4.24
C TRP A 76 -8.92 -7.63 5.22
N GLY A 77 -9.51 -6.50 4.82
CA GLY A 77 -9.64 -5.36 5.70
C GLY A 77 -8.43 -4.44 5.70
N ASP A 78 -7.52 -4.60 4.76
CA ASP A 78 -6.35 -3.75 4.67
C ASP A 78 -6.55 -2.64 3.67
N TRP A 79 -5.93 -1.50 3.94
CA TRP A 79 -5.98 -0.37 3.02
C TRP A 79 -4.93 -0.53 1.93
N ARG A 80 -5.36 -0.50 0.68
CA ARG A 80 -4.45 -0.56 -0.47
C ARG A 80 -4.35 0.80 -1.12
N VAL A 81 -3.12 1.13 -1.50
CA VAL A 81 -2.84 2.35 -2.27
C VAL A 81 -1.92 1.98 -3.41
N LYS A 82 -1.98 2.79 -4.46
CA LYS A 82 -1.06 2.68 -5.58
C LYS A 82 -0.16 3.90 -5.56
N LEU A 83 1.14 3.66 -5.56
CA LEU A 83 2.12 4.73 -5.63
C LEU A 83 2.75 4.76 -7.00
N LYS A 84 3.16 5.96 -7.40
CA LYS A 84 3.83 6.18 -8.66
C LYS A 84 5.05 7.05 -8.46
N ARG A 85 6.11 6.73 -9.21
CA ARG A 85 7.30 7.55 -9.25
C ARG A 85 8.01 7.34 -10.58
N LYS A 86 8.66 8.37 -11.05
CA LYS A 86 9.52 8.26 -12.22
C LYS A 86 10.94 7.99 -11.73
N VAL A 87 11.47 6.83 -12.08
CA VAL A 87 12.79 6.39 -11.64
C VAL A 87 13.59 6.04 -12.87
N ALA A 88 14.74 6.69 -13.05
CA ALA A 88 15.62 6.44 -14.19
C ALA A 88 14.87 6.53 -15.53
N GLY A 89 14.00 7.53 -15.64
CA GLY A 89 13.23 7.75 -16.86
C GLY A 89 12.04 6.83 -17.06
N ARG A 90 11.79 5.91 -16.12
CA ARG A 90 10.69 4.96 -16.23
C ARG A 90 9.61 5.26 -15.20
N ARG A 91 8.37 5.11 -15.61
CA ARG A 91 7.25 5.24 -14.69
C ARG A 91 7.08 3.93 -13.95
N VAL A 92 7.16 3.99 -12.63
CA VAL A 92 7.02 2.81 -11.77
C VAL A 92 5.77 2.98 -10.96
N GLN A 93 4.89 1.99 -11.00
CA GLN A 93 3.66 2.01 -10.20
C GLN A 93 3.63 0.74 -9.36
N VAL A 94 3.40 0.92 -8.06
CA VAL A 94 3.42 -0.17 -7.10
C VAL A 94 2.13 -0.14 -6.31
N VAL A 95 1.48 -1.31 -6.19
CA VAL A 95 0.31 -1.48 -5.34
C VAL A 95 0.77 -2.09 -4.03
N VAL A 96 0.41 -1.46 -2.93
CA VAL A 96 0.86 -1.90 -1.61
C VAL A 96 -0.32 -1.91 -0.64
N ALA A 97 -0.38 -2.95 0.20
CA ALA A 97 -1.32 -3.00 1.32
C ALA A 97 -0.60 -2.46 2.54
N VAL A 98 -1.22 -1.47 3.19
CA VAL A 98 -0.60 -0.74 4.28
C VAL A 98 -1.12 -1.33 5.60
N LYS A 99 -0.24 -2.00 6.30
CA LYS A 99 -0.52 -2.56 7.61
C LYS A 99 -0.03 -1.61 8.67
N GLU A 100 -0.29 -1.95 9.92
CA GLU A 100 0.10 -1.08 11.02
C GLU A 100 1.62 -0.96 11.14
N ARG A 101 2.32 -2.07 10.98
CA ARG A 101 3.76 -2.12 11.22
C ARG A 101 4.59 -2.57 10.04
N HIS A 102 3.95 -2.92 8.94
CA HIS A 102 4.65 -3.35 7.74
C HIS A 102 3.81 -3.12 6.51
N LEU A 103 4.44 -3.28 5.37
CA LEU A 103 3.80 -3.14 4.07
C LEU A 103 3.83 -4.48 3.36
N VAL A 104 2.75 -4.80 2.66
CA VAL A 104 2.74 -5.94 1.76
C VAL A 104 2.72 -5.40 0.34
N VAL A 105 3.81 -5.64 -0.39
CA VAL A 105 3.92 -5.19 -1.77
C VAL A 105 3.18 -6.21 -2.63
N VAL A 106 2.04 -5.79 -3.18
CA VAL A 106 1.15 -6.70 -3.87
C VAL A 106 1.62 -6.95 -5.29
N THR A 107 1.87 -5.88 -6.03
CA THR A 107 2.28 -6.03 -7.42
C THR A 107 2.83 -4.71 -7.95
N VAL A 108 3.51 -4.81 -9.09
CA VAL A 108 3.87 -3.64 -9.90
C VAL A 108 3.03 -3.68 -11.17
N ILE A 109 2.74 -2.50 -11.71
CA ILE A 109 1.87 -2.39 -12.88
C ILE A 109 2.66 -2.00 -14.11
#